data_887209390315cd3faca78158f01255e5
#
_entry.id   887209390315cd3faca78158f01255e5
#
_cell.length_a   1.000
_cell.length_b   1.000
_cell.length_c   1.000
_cell.angle_alpha   90.00
_cell.angle_beta   90.00
_cell.angle_gamma   90.00
#
_symmetry.space_group_name_H-M   'P 1'
#
loop_
_entity.id
_entity.type
_entity.pdbx_description
1 polymer ?
#
loop_
_entity_poly.entity_id
_entity_poly.type
_entity_poly.pdbx_seq_one_letter_code
_entity_poly.pdbx_strand_id
1 'polypeptide(L)'
;MVFRSPPTIIYGKGTVTSVGEQAARFGKKAVLVCGKGSLRKSGVLDIIVSSLEKAGVSCAVYDRVGSDPTTSDVDEGAAFAKENGCDVIVAAGGGSPLDAAKGIGMLLTNGGKVTDYEKTAPEKESLPIIAIPTTAGTGSEATRYSVITDTDRNIKMLLSTDGIIPKVAILDFAITKSLPPFMTAATGMDALTHAIESYINVNASPITKMYSLEAIRLISKSLIPAVLDGRNEQAREDMLLAALYAGIAICSAPTALVHSMSRPLGAWFHIPHGLANAMLLSTVMEYNRQSCPEKFRDIAIAMGENVEGLSVRESSIAAVEAIAAIADETGLPKLLSSQGVTEDKIPTLAKDAFAAGSTANNPRVPTVEEIETIYKSIF
;
A
#
# COMPACT_ATOMS: atom_id res chain seq x y z
N MET A 1 -2.59 -16.96 -16.24
CA MET A 1 -2.37 -15.88 -15.26
C MET A 1 -3.44 -14.81 -15.47
N VAL A 2 -4.05 -14.28 -14.44
CA VAL A 2 -5.10 -13.24 -14.54
C VAL A 2 -4.46 -11.91 -14.10
N PHE A 3 -4.59 -10.89 -14.93
CA PHE A 3 -4.19 -9.52 -14.61
C PHE A 3 -5.41 -8.72 -14.12
N ARG A 4 -5.22 -7.90 -13.08
CA ARG A 4 -6.29 -7.17 -12.40
C ARG A 4 -5.86 -5.73 -12.14
N SER A 5 -6.79 -4.80 -12.40
CA SER A 5 -6.64 -3.37 -12.10
C SER A 5 -8.01 -2.72 -11.99
N PRO A 6 -8.13 -1.51 -11.44
CA PRO A 6 -9.36 -0.73 -11.56
C PRO A 6 -9.77 -0.55 -13.03
N PRO A 7 -11.06 -0.70 -13.37
CA PRO A 7 -11.53 -0.49 -14.74
C PRO A 7 -11.36 0.97 -15.23
N THR A 8 -11.35 1.93 -14.31
CA THR A 8 -11.21 3.35 -14.62
C THR A 8 -10.16 3.97 -13.71
N ILE A 9 -9.16 4.62 -14.30
CA ILE A 9 -8.14 5.39 -13.59
C ILE A 9 -8.20 6.82 -14.14
N ILE A 10 -8.43 7.80 -13.25
CA ILE A 10 -8.47 9.23 -13.57
C ILE A 10 -7.29 9.86 -12.86
N TYR A 11 -6.41 10.51 -13.60
CA TYR A 11 -5.19 11.03 -13.03
C TYR A 11 -4.90 12.47 -13.50
N GLY A 12 -4.28 13.26 -12.60
CA GLY A 12 -3.85 14.62 -12.88
C GLY A 12 -4.30 15.61 -11.79
N LYS A 13 -3.81 16.85 -11.91
CA LYS A 13 -4.11 17.92 -10.96
C LYS A 13 -5.58 18.31 -11.00
N GLY A 14 -6.24 18.36 -9.82
CA GLY A 14 -7.64 18.79 -9.69
C GLY A 14 -8.66 17.71 -10.04
N THR A 15 -8.22 16.50 -10.39
CA THR A 15 -9.12 15.40 -10.78
C THR A 15 -10.06 14.93 -9.66
N VAL A 16 -9.74 15.23 -8.39
CA VAL A 16 -10.65 14.95 -7.27
C VAL A 16 -12.04 15.54 -7.46
N THR A 17 -12.17 16.63 -8.21
CA THR A 17 -13.45 17.26 -8.51
C THR A 17 -14.37 16.43 -9.41
N SER A 18 -13.86 15.37 -10.07
CA SER A 18 -14.66 14.46 -10.89
C SER A 18 -15.39 13.39 -10.07
N VAL A 19 -15.14 13.29 -8.75
CA VAL A 19 -15.70 12.23 -7.91
C VAL A 19 -17.22 12.18 -7.94
N GLY A 20 -17.91 13.33 -8.00
CA GLY A 20 -19.36 13.38 -8.07
C GLY A 20 -19.92 12.78 -9.35
N GLU A 21 -19.32 13.11 -10.50
CA GLU A 21 -19.69 12.54 -11.80
C GLU A 21 -19.50 11.02 -11.80
N GLN A 22 -18.36 10.55 -11.26
CA GLN A 22 -18.09 9.11 -11.19
C GLN A 22 -19.06 8.40 -10.23
N ALA A 23 -19.38 9.00 -9.07
CA ALA A 23 -20.32 8.42 -8.11
C ALA A 23 -21.74 8.31 -8.68
N ALA A 24 -22.19 9.34 -9.40
CA ALA A 24 -23.52 9.36 -10.02
C ALA A 24 -23.78 8.23 -11.04
N ARG A 25 -22.71 7.62 -11.57
CA ARG A 25 -22.80 6.44 -12.45
C ARG A 25 -23.20 5.16 -11.72
N PHE A 26 -22.97 5.12 -10.42
CA PHE A 26 -23.12 3.90 -9.61
C PHE A 26 -24.24 4.00 -8.57
N GLY A 27 -24.55 5.22 -8.08
CA GLY A 27 -25.52 5.39 -7.02
C GLY A 27 -26.02 6.82 -6.86
N LYS A 28 -26.90 7.01 -5.87
CA LYS A 28 -27.50 8.30 -5.51
C LYS A 28 -27.13 8.76 -4.12
N LYS A 29 -26.61 7.86 -3.30
CA LYS A 29 -26.22 8.16 -1.92
C LYS A 29 -24.88 7.53 -1.56
N ALA A 30 -23.85 8.37 -1.44
CA ALA A 30 -22.52 7.94 -1.13
C ALA A 30 -22.28 7.84 0.39
N VAL A 31 -21.53 6.84 0.84
CA VAL A 31 -20.79 6.95 2.09
C VAL A 31 -19.35 7.38 1.76
N LEU A 32 -18.91 8.51 2.33
CA LEU A 32 -17.52 8.96 2.27
C LEU A 32 -16.76 8.41 3.47
N VAL A 33 -15.91 7.42 3.22
CA VAL A 33 -15.06 6.78 4.24
C VAL A 33 -13.70 7.47 4.27
N CYS A 34 -13.32 8.03 5.42
CA CYS A 34 -12.05 8.72 5.57
C CYS A 34 -11.48 8.63 7.00
N GLY A 35 -10.24 9.07 7.16
CA GLY A 35 -9.55 9.08 8.45
C GLY A 35 -9.92 10.29 9.33
N LYS A 36 -9.54 10.20 10.62
CA LYS A 36 -9.85 11.22 11.65
C LYS A 36 -9.19 12.58 11.37
N GLY A 37 -9.85 13.44 10.62
CA GLY A 37 -9.56 14.88 10.53
C GLY A 37 -8.52 15.34 9.51
N SER A 38 -7.64 14.51 8.94
CA SER A 38 -6.64 14.96 7.95
C SER A 38 -7.29 15.52 6.68
N LEU A 39 -8.28 14.83 6.16
CA LEU A 39 -9.02 15.22 4.96
C LEU A 39 -9.78 16.55 5.16
N ARG A 40 -10.33 16.76 6.36
CA ARG A 40 -11.00 18.01 6.74
C ARG A 40 -10.01 19.16 6.86
N LYS A 41 -8.86 18.93 7.54
CA LYS A 41 -7.81 19.95 7.71
C LYS A 41 -7.22 20.44 6.39
N SER A 42 -7.11 19.57 5.41
CA SER A 42 -6.60 19.91 4.07
C SER A 42 -7.65 20.57 3.16
N GLY A 43 -8.94 20.64 3.56
CA GLY A 43 -10.03 21.13 2.74
C GLY A 43 -10.51 20.15 1.65
N VAL A 44 -9.86 18.99 1.51
CA VAL A 44 -10.22 18.00 0.46
C VAL A 44 -11.59 17.37 0.72
N LEU A 45 -11.99 17.23 1.99
CA LEU A 45 -13.33 16.73 2.33
C LEU A 45 -14.42 17.59 1.73
N ASP A 46 -14.33 18.91 1.83
CA ASP A 46 -15.33 19.85 1.33
C ASP A 46 -15.39 19.85 -0.22
N ILE A 47 -14.23 19.66 -0.87
CA ILE A 47 -14.15 19.49 -2.33
C ILE A 47 -14.92 18.24 -2.76
N ILE A 48 -14.72 17.11 -2.08
CA ILE A 48 -15.39 15.84 -2.39
C ILE A 48 -16.89 15.96 -2.17
N VAL A 49 -17.34 16.48 -1.02
CA VAL A 49 -18.76 16.65 -0.68
C VAL A 49 -19.44 17.59 -1.69
N SER A 50 -18.84 18.75 -1.97
CA SER A 50 -19.37 19.68 -2.96
C SER A 50 -19.48 19.09 -4.37
N SER A 51 -18.51 18.25 -4.77
CA SER A 51 -18.56 17.57 -6.05
C SER A 51 -19.70 16.56 -6.12
N LEU A 52 -19.92 15.77 -5.06
CA LEU A 52 -21.03 14.82 -4.96
C LEU A 52 -22.37 15.52 -5.02
N GLU A 53 -22.56 16.58 -4.23
CA GLU A 53 -23.80 17.37 -4.21
C GLU A 53 -24.14 17.98 -5.58
N LYS A 54 -23.14 18.57 -6.26
CA LYS A 54 -23.30 19.11 -7.62
C LYS A 54 -23.74 18.07 -8.64
N ALA A 55 -23.34 16.81 -8.44
CA ALA A 55 -23.72 15.68 -9.28
C ALA A 55 -25.08 15.03 -8.87
N GLY A 56 -25.74 15.58 -7.85
CA GLY A 56 -27.00 15.03 -7.33
C GLY A 56 -26.83 13.75 -6.51
N VAL A 57 -25.64 13.52 -5.95
CA VAL A 57 -25.35 12.40 -5.05
C VAL A 57 -25.28 12.93 -3.62
N SER A 58 -26.19 12.49 -2.76
CA SER A 58 -26.12 12.84 -1.33
C SER A 58 -24.97 12.09 -0.64
N CYS A 59 -24.39 12.69 0.41
CA CYS A 59 -23.19 12.15 1.05
C CYS A 59 -23.38 12.01 2.57
N ALA A 60 -23.15 10.79 3.09
CA ALA A 60 -22.97 10.53 4.51
C ALA A 60 -21.48 10.35 4.81
N VAL A 61 -20.93 11.11 5.76
CA VAL A 61 -19.50 11.11 6.06
C VAL A 61 -19.20 10.17 7.24
N TYR A 62 -18.36 9.16 7.02
CA TYR A 62 -17.79 8.29 8.04
C TYR A 62 -16.30 8.60 8.20
N ASP A 63 -15.96 9.49 9.14
CA ASP A 63 -14.61 10.03 9.35
C ASP A 63 -13.94 9.48 10.63
N ARG A 64 -14.17 8.19 10.93
CA ARG A 64 -13.74 7.56 12.20
C ARG A 64 -12.56 6.60 12.04
N VAL A 65 -12.16 6.27 10.81
CA VAL A 65 -11.11 5.27 10.56
C VAL A 65 -9.77 5.69 11.18
N GLY A 66 -9.18 4.80 11.96
CA GLY A 66 -7.84 4.99 12.56
C GLY A 66 -6.70 4.82 11.57
N SER A 67 -5.46 4.95 12.07
CA SER A 67 -4.24 4.73 11.26
C SER A 67 -4.05 3.26 10.87
N ASP A 68 -4.54 2.34 11.68
CA ASP A 68 -4.66 0.90 11.40
C ASP A 68 -6.15 0.56 11.51
N PRO A 69 -6.85 0.31 10.38
CA PRO A 69 -8.29 0.07 10.43
C PRO A 69 -8.58 -1.21 11.20
N THR A 70 -9.53 -1.13 12.15
CA THR A 70 -9.93 -2.26 12.98
C THR A 70 -11.18 -2.95 12.45
N THR A 71 -11.43 -4.17 12.91
CA THR A 71 -12.69 -4.88 12.63
C THR A 71 -13.89 -4.05 13.07
N SER A 72 -13.81 -3.33 14.21
CA SER A 72 -14.85 -2.43 14.68
C SER A 72 -15.08 -1.24 13.74
N ASP A 73 -14.01 -0.60 13.22
CA ASP A 73 -14.14 0.48 12.24
C ASP A 73 -14.93 0.04 11.01
N VAL A 74 -14.73 -1.20 10.56
CA VAL A 74 -15.41 -1.75 9.37
C VAL A 74 -16.86 -2.12 9.68
N ASP A 75 -17.11 -2.84 10.77
CA ASP A 75 -18.47 -3.28 11.15
C ASP A 75 -19.38 -2.08 11.48
N GLU A 76 -18.87 -1.08 12.23
CA GLU A 76 -19.58 0.16 12.54
C GLU A 76 -19.80 1.02 11.27
N GLY A 77 -18.78 1.08 10.39
CA GLY A 77 -18.90 1.79 9.11
C GLY A 77 -19.94 1.18 8.20
N ALA A 78 -20.06 -0.16 8.16
CA ALA A 78 -21.09 -0.86 7.41
C ALA A 78 -22.50 -0.61 7.98
N ALA A 79 -22.64 -0.65 9.32
CA ALA A 79 -23.90 -0.31 9.99
C ALA A 79 -24.33 1.14 9.66
N PHE A 80 -23.39 2.10 9.82
CA PHE A 80 -23.62 3.51 9.49
C PHE A 80 -24.06 3.70 8.03
N ALA A 81 -23.36 3.08 7.08
CA ALA A 81 -23.71 3.21 5.66
C ALA A 81 -25.07 2.59 5.35
N LYS A 82 -25.41 1.45 5.96
CA LYS A 82 -26.70 0.79 5.83
C LYS A 82 -27.86 1.64 6.39
N GLU A 83 -27.71 2.19 7.59
CA GLU A 83 -28.69 3.07 8.23
C GLU A 83 -28.97 4.32 7.38
N ASN A 84 -27.94 4.83 6.72
CA ASN A 84 -28.07 5.96 5.82
C ASN A 84 -28.55 5.57 4.41
N GLY A 85 -28.74 4.28 4.09
CA GLY A 85 -29.19 3.82 2.78
C GLY A 85 -28.21 4.13 1.64
N CYS A 86 -26.90 4.03 1.92
CA CYS A 86 -25.85 4.31 0.93
C CYS A 86 -25.77 3.18 -0.10
N ASP A 87 -25.55 3.53 -1.37
CA ASP A 87 -25.49 2.63 -2.54
C ASP A 87 -24.18 2.72 -3.33
N VAL A 88 -23.30 3.67 -2.97
CA VAL A 88 -21.95 3.81 -3.53
C VAL A 88 -20.98 4.23 -2.42
N ILE A 89 -19.70 3.83 -2.56
CA ILE A 89 -18.66 4.16 -1.60
C ILE A 89 -17.65 5.11 -2.24
N VAL A 90 -17.32 6.19 -1.54
CA VAL A 90 -16.18 7.04 -1.82
C VAL A 90 -15.18 6.84 -0.68
N ALA A 91 -13.99 6.34 -1.00
CA ALA A 91 -12.91 6.14 -0.03
C ALA A 91 -11.83 7.19 -0.26
N ALA A 92 -11.52 8.03 0.73
CA ALA A 92 -10.51 9.06 0.58
C ALA A 92 -9.53 9.07 1.76
N GLY A 93 -8.22 8.97 1.45
CA GLY A 93 -7.18 8.94 2.47
C GLY A 93 -5.97 8.11 2.09
N GLY A 94 -5.18 7.69 3.07
CA GLY A 94 -4.13 6.69 2.90
C GLY A 94 -4.71 5.27 2.82
N GLY A 95 -3.87 4.25 2.96
CA GLY A 95 -4.29 2.84 2.89
C GLY A 95 -5.42 2.49 3.85
N SER A 96 -5.37 2.97 5.09
CA SER A 96 -6.34 2.61 6.14
C SER A 96 -7.80 2.93 5.80
N PRO A 97 -8.17 4.17 5.39
CA PRO A 97 -9.53 4.44 4.95
C PRO A 97 -9.95 3.66 3.69
N LEU A 98 -9.01 3.43 2.76
CA LEU A 98 -9.28 2.67 1.54
C LEU A 98 -9.57 1.19 1.88
N ASP A 99 -8.79 0.60 2.77
CA ASP A 99 -8.96 -0.77 3.22
C ASP A 99 -10.25 -0.94 4.04
N ALA A 100 -10.54 -0.03 4.96
CA ALA A 100 -11.82 -0.02 5.68
C ALA A 100 -13.01 0.06 4.72
N ALA A 101 -12.95 0.95 3.72
CA ALA A 101 -14.00 1.11 2.72
C ALA A 101 -14.28 -0.16 1.91
N LYS A 102 -13.23 -0.92 1.58
CA LYS A 102 -13.37 -2.23 0.91
C LYS A 102 -14.12 -3.23 1.77
N GLY A 103 -13.77 -3.33 3.06
CA GLY A 103 -14.48 -4.16 4.04
C GLY A 103 -15.93 -3.72 4.22
N ILE A 104 -16.18 -2.43 4.39
CA ILE A 104 -17.52 -1.84 4.50
C ILE A 104 -18.38 -2.21 3.28
N GLY A 105 -17.85 -2.00 2.08
CA GLY A 105 -18.57 -2.31 0.85
C GLY A 105 -18.90 -3.78 0.69
N MET A 106 -18.01 -4.64 1.09
CA MET A 106 -18.23 -6.10 1.11
C MET A 106 -19.35 -6.47 2.09
N LEU A 107 -19.36 -5.91 3.31
CA LEU A 107 -20.40 -6.19 4.31
C LEU A 107 -21.77 -5.68 3.89
N LEU A 108 -21.85 -4.56 3.18
CA LEU A 108 -23.13 -4.01 2.70
C LEU A 108 -23.83 -4.94 1.71
N THR A 109 -23.10 -5.75 0.98
CA THR A 109 -23.68 -6.70 -0.01
C THR A 109 -23.81 -8.12 0.50
N ASN A 110 -22.98 -8.53 1.47
CA ASN A 110 -22.92 -9.92 1.95
C ASN A 110 -23.42 -10.08 3.39
N GLY A 111 -23.44 -9.01 4.20
CA GLY A 111 -23.83 -9.07 5.61
C GLY A 111 -22.74 -9.66 6.52
N GLY A 112 -23.12 -10.08 7.73
CA GLY A 112 -22.21 -10.67 8.72
C GLY A 112 -21.25 -9.66 9.38
N LYS A 113 -20.12 -10.15 9.85
CA LYS A 113 -18.98 -9.39 10.37
C LYS A 113 -17.78 -9.52 9.44
N VAL A 114 -16.90 -8.55 9.47
CA VAL A 114 -15.70 -8.58 8.60
C VAL A 114 -14.81 -9.80 8.88
N THR A 115 -14.78 -10.29 10.11
CA THR A 115 -14.04 -11.49 10.52
C THR A 115 -14.52 -12.76 9.85
N ASP A 116 -15.78 -12.83 9.42
CA ASP A 116 -16.35 -14.01 8.76
C ASP A 116 -15.68 -14.26 7.39
N TYR A 117 -15.09 -13.21 6.80
CA TYR A 117 -14.50 -13.22 5.45
C TYR A 117 -12.98 -13.39 5.42
N GLU A 118 -12.33 -13.63 6.54
CA GLU A 118 -10.88 -13.90 6.58
C GLU A 118 -10.49 -15.12 5.74
N LYS A 119 -11.30 -16.19 5.84
CA LYS A 119 -11.05 -17.48 5.18
C LYS A 119 -12.18 -17.89 4.23
N THR A 120 -13.25 -17.11 4.19
CA THR A 120 -14.43 -17.39 3.38
C THR A 120 -14.56 -16.33 2.30
N ALA A 121 -14.63 -16.75 1.05
CA ALA A 121 -14.86 -15.80 -0.04
C ALA A 121 -16.29 -15.24 0.04
N PRO A 122 -16.48 -13.91 -0.15
CA PRO A 122 -17.81 -13.33 -0.24
C PRO A 122 -18.53 -13.84 -1.50
N GLU A 123 -19.84 -14.04 -1.40
CA GLU A 123 -20.68 -14.52 -2.52
C GLU A 123 -20.94 -13.43 -3.57
N LYS A 124 -20.99 -12.17 -3.12
CA LYS A 124 -21.30 -10.99 -3.96
C LYS A 124 -20.13 -10.04 -3.99
N GLU A 125 -19.98 -9.32 -5.10
CA GLU A 125 -19.07 -8.18 -5.16
C GLU A 125 -19.49 -7.10 -4.14
N SER A 126 -18.51 -6.31 -3.70
CA SER A 126 -18.72 -5.10 -2.91
C SER A 126 -19.64 -4.11 -3.63
N LEU A 127 -20.28 -3.20 -2.88
CA LEU A 127 -20.79 -1.97 -3.49
C LEU A 127 -19.68 -1.30 -4.31
N PRO A 128 -20.04 -0.55 -5.38
CA PRO A 128 -19.04 0.18 -6.17
C PRO A 128 -18.20 1.12 -5.30
N ILE A 129 -16.87 1.04 -5.43
CA ILE A 129 -15.91 1.84 -4.69
C ILE A 129 -15.22 2.81 -5.64
N ILE A 130 -15.18 4.10 -5.26
CA ILE A 130 -14.33 5.13 -5.87
C ILE A 130 -13.24 5.44 -4.86
N ALA A 131 -11.99 5.16 -5.20
CA ALA A 131 -10.84 5.34 -4.32
C ALA A 131 -10.04 6.59 -4.68
N ILE A 132 -9.75 7.41 -3.68
CA ILE A 132 -9.02 8.69 -3.79
C ILE A 132 -7.83 8.63 -2.81
N PRO A 133 -6.66 8.14 -3.23
CA PRO A 133 -5.49 8.08 -2.36
C PRO A 133 -4.95 9.50 -2.09
N THR A 134 -4.62 9.76 -0.82
CA THR A 134 -3.96 11.02 -0.39
C THR A 134 -2.51 10.78 0.03
N THR A 135 -2.02 9.55 -0.07
CA THR A 135 -0.63 9.15 0.14
C THR A 135 -0.14 8.41 -1.10
N ALA A 136 1.14 8.53 -1.39
CA ALA A 136 1.82 7.81 -2.47
C ALA A 136 2.59 6.62 -1.87
N GLY A 137 1.91 5.51 -1.60
CA GLY A 137 2.52 4.38 -0.90
C GLY A 137 1.81 3.05 -1.15
N THR A 138 0.70 2.83 -0.49
CA THR A 138 0.06 1.51 -0.41
C THR A 138 -0.49 0.97 -1.72
N GLY A 139 -0.84 1.85 -2.68
CA GLY A 139 -1.51 1.44 -3.92
C GLY A 139 -2.87 0.76 -3.69
N SER A 140 -3.48 0.94 -2.50
CA SER A 140 -4.74 0.26 -2.15
C SER A 140 -5.87 0.60 -3.12
N GLU A 141 -5.85 1.76 -3.77
CA GLU A 141 -6.78 2.13 -4.83
C GLU A 141 -6.77 1.19 -6.04
N ALA A 142 -5.71 0.37 -6.18
CA ALA A 142 -5.55 -0.54 -7.31
C ALA A 142 -5.61 -2.03 -6.91
N THR A 143 -5.70 -2.36 -5.62
CA THR A 143 -5.54 -3.73 -5.15
C THR A 143 -6.85 -4.43 -4.81
N ARG A 144 -6.81 -5.76 -4.86
CA ARG A 144 -7.83 -6.70 -4.38
C ARG A 144 -7.71 -7.03 -2.89
N TYR A 145 -6.82 -6.33 -2.19
CA TYR A 145 -6.47 -6.60 -0.80
C TYR A 145 -7.04 -5.52 0.12
N SER A 146 -7.39 -5.92 1.35
CA SER A 146 -7.71 -5.03 2.45
C SER A 146 -7.12 -5.63 3.73
N VAL A 147 -6.32 -4.85 4.45
CA VAL A 147 -5.67 -5.25 5.69
C VAL A 147 -6.43 -4.63 6.86
N ILE A 148 -7.03 -5.47 7.69
CA ILE A 148 -7.85 -5.05 8.84
C ILE A 148 -7.24 -5.63 10.11
N THR A 149 -7.10 -4.83 11.15
CA THR A 149 -6.61 -5.27 12.45
C THR A 149 -7.75 -5.89 13.25
N ASP A 150 -7.64 -7.18 13.55
CA ASP A 150 -8.48 -7.84 14.54
C ASP A 150 -7.86 -7.61 15.92
N THR A 151 -8.49 -6.71 16.69
CA THR A 151 -7.99 -6.31 18.01
C THR A 151 -8.20 -7.38 19.08
N ASP A 152 -9.19 -8.28 18.89
CA ASP A 152 -9.48 -9.34 19.85
C ASP A 152 -8.42 -10.45 19.77
N ARG A 153 -7.95 -10.75 18.55
CA ARG A 153 -6.91 -11.76 18.31
C ARG A 153 -5.50 -11.15 18.20
N ASN A 154 -5.38 -9.83 18.16
CA ASN A 154 -4.15 -9.07 17.95
C ASN A 154 -3.39 -9.49 16.67
N ILE A 155 -4.12 -9.61 15.56
CA ILE A 155 -3.57 -9.98 14.24
C ILE A 155 -3.98 -9.00 13.15
N LYS A 156 -3.16 -8.89 12.11
CA LYS A 156 -3.53 -8.20 10.86
C LYS A 156 -4.16 -9.20 9.90
N MET A 157 -5.47 -9.15 9.80
CA MET A 157 -6.29 -9.97 8.92
C MET A 157 -6.23 -9.45 7.49
N LEU A 158 -6.07 -10.34 6.50
CA LEU A 158 -6.04 -10.00 5.09
C LEU A 158 -7.31 -10.49 4.38
N LEU A 159 -8.13 -9.56 3.91
CA LEU A 159 -9.17 -9.86 2.95
C LEU A 159 -8.58 -9.85 1.53
N SER A 160 -8.94 -10.83 0.72
CA SER A 160 -8.40 -10.98 -0.64
C SER A 160 -9.48 -11.49 -1.60
N THR A 161 -10.08 -10.57 -2.36
CA THR A 161 -11.08 -10.91 -3.37
C THR A 161 -11.13 -9.87 -4.48
N ASP A 162 -11.41 -10.30 -5.72
CA ASP A 162 -11.54 -9.40 -6.86
C ASP A 162 -12.73 -8.43 -6.71
N GLY A 163 -13.75 -8.84 -5.96
CA GLY A 163 -14.97 -8.07 -5.72
C GLY A 163 -14.78 -6.77 -4.93
N ILE A 164 -13.62 -6.55 -4.29
CA ILE A 164 -13.31 -5.29 -3.56
C ILE A 164 -12.33 -4.38 -4.31
N ILE A 165 -11.94 -4.72 -5.54
CA ILE A 165 -11.14 -3.81 -6.39
C ILE A 165 -11.99 -2.56 -6.68
N PRO A 166 -11.48 -1.34 -6.41
CA PRO A 166 -12.20 -0.13 -6.73
C PRO A 166 -12.62 -0.06 -8.21
N LYS A 167 -13.83 0.41 -8.48
CA LYS A 167 -14.32 0.60 -9.85
C LYS A 167 -13.70 1.84 -10.49
N VAL A 168 -13.31 2.83 -9.68
CA VAL A 168 -12.62 4.04 -10.12
C VAL A 168 -11.51 4.37 -9.13
N ALA A 169 -10.31 4.64 -9.63
CA ALA A 169 -9.23 5.25 -8.89
C ALA A 169 -9.02 6.69 -9.38
N ILE A 170 -9.09 7.69 -8.48
CA ILE A 170 -8.87 9.10 -8.81
C ILE A 170 -7.58 9.56 -8.15
N LEU A 171 -6.57 9.83 -8.97
CA LEU A 171 -5.23 10.18 -8.55
C LEU A 171 -4.97 11.68 -8.76
N ASP A 172 -5.22 12.46 -7.73
CA ASP A 172 -4.94 13.89 -7.72
C ASP A 172 -3.67 14.16 -6.87
N PHE A 173 -2.53 14.35 -7.53
CA PHE A 173 -1.29 14.59 -6.79
C PHE A 173 -1.31 15.90 -5.98
N ALA A 174 -2.15 16.87 -6.33
CA ALA A 174 -2.23 18.14 -5.61
C ALA A 174 -2.72 17.95 -4.15
N ILE A 175 -3.55 16.94 -3.88
CA ILE A 175 -4.02 16.64 -2.53
C ILE A 175 -2.97 15.93 -1.66
N THR A 176 -1.88 15.42 -2.24
CA THR A 176 -0.78 14.79 -1.50
C THR A 176 0.24 15.79 -0.95
N LYS A 177 0.17 17.07 -1.36
CA LYS A 177 1.15 18.11 -0.96
C LYS A 177 1.18 18.40 0.54
N SER A 178 0.08 18.15 1.25
CA SER A 178 -0.01 18.33 2.70
C SER A 178 0.65 17.23 3.51
N LEU A 179 1.13 16.15 2.86
CA LEU A 179 1.77 15.03 3.54
C LEU A 179 3.13 15.44 4.12
N PRO A 180 3.38 15.24 5.43
CA PRO A 180 4.67 15.57 6.04
C PRO A 180 5.85 14.79 5.44
N PRO A 181 7.09 15.32 5.49
CA PRO A 181 8.29 14.64 4.95
C PRO A 181 8.45 13.21 5.45
N PHE A 182 8.32 12.96 6.76
CA PHE A 182 8.42 11.62 7.34
C PHE A 182 7.40 10.63 6.73
N MET A 183 6.15 11.06 6.57
CA MET A 183 5.11 10.23 5.96
C MET A 183 5.35 10.04 4.46
N THR A 184 5.85 11.07 3.77
CA THR A 184 6.25 10.96 2.36
C THR A 184 7.34 9.92 2.18
N ALA A 185 8.37 9.96 3.03
CA ALA A 185 9.49 9.01 3.03
C ALA A 185 9.00 7.58 3.31
N ALA A 186 8.26 7.39 4.41
CA ALA A 186 7.81 6.06 4.83
C ALA A 186 6.86 5.43 3.79
N THR A 187 5.89 6.19 3.25
CA THR A 187 4.98 5.66 2.24
C THR A 187 5.67 5.45 0.89
N GLY A 188 6.63 6.31 0.52
CA GLY A 188 7.40 6.12 -0.71
C GLY A 188 8.31 4.90 -0.68
N MET A 189 8.93 4.62 0.48
CA MET A 189 9.70 3.38 0.69
C MET A 189 8.81 2.13 0.68
N ASP A 190 7.57 2.24 1.16
CA ASP A 190 6.57 1.19 1.04
C ASP A 190 6.23 0.90 -0.43
N ALA A 191 5.98 1.95 -1.24
CA ALA A 191 5.76 1.80 -2.68
C ALA A 191 6.97 1.17 -3.40
N LEU A 192 8.21 1.55 -3.02
CA LEU A 192 9.42 0.95 -3.56
C LEU A 192 9.50 -0.54 -3.20
N THR A 193 9.18 -0.88 -1.96
CA THR A 193 9.13 -2.26 -1.50
C THR A 193 8.10 -3.08 -2.28
N HIS A 194 6.90 -2.55 -2.47
CA HIS A 194 5.86 -3.18 -3.30
C HIS A 194 6.37 -3.47 -4.72
N ALA A 195 6.97 -2.46 -5.36
CA ALA A 195 7.47 -2.58 -6.73
C ALA A 195 8.59 -3.62 -6.84
N ILE A 196 9.57 -3.58 -5.96
CA ILE A 196 10.69 -4.53 -5.97
C ILE A 196 10.21 -5.94 -5.66
N GLU A 197 9.43 -6.14 -4.59
CA GLU A 197 8.92 -7.47 -4.24
C GLU A 197 8.05 -8.08 -5.34
N SER A 198 7.17 -7.29 -5.97
CA SER A 198 6.38 -7.76 -7.10
C SER A 198 7.25 -8.14 -8.30
N TYR A 199 8.35 -7.39 -8.55
CA TYR A 199 9.27 -7.68 -9.65
C TYR A 199 10.01 -9.00 -9.44
N ILE A 200 10.54 -9.23 -8.22
CA ILE A 200 11.31 -10.44 -7.91
C ILE A 200 10.42 -11.64 -7.60
N ASN A 201 9.13 -11.45 -7.35
CA ASN A 201 8.17 -12.50 -7.00
C ASN A 201 8.26 -13.70 -7.94
N VAL A 202 8.10 -14.92 -7.40
CA VAL A 202 8.12 -16.16 -8.20
C VAL A 202 6.96 -16.23 -9.20
N ASN A 203 5.85 -15.54 -8.93
CA ASN A 203 4.67 -15.47 -9.78
C ASN A 203 4.64 -14.21 -10.68
N ALA A 204 5.73 -13.44 -10.75
CA ALA A 204 5.78 -12.22 -11.57
C ALA A 204 5.59 -12.53 -13.07
N SER A 205 4.70 -11.78 -13.71
CA SER A 205 4.41 -11.88 -15.15
C SER A 205 5.11 -10.76 -15.93
N PRO A 206 5.22 -10.86 -17.27
CA PRO A 206 5.70 -9.75 -18.08
C PRO A 206 4.94 -8.43 -17.83
N ILE A 207 3.62 -8.49 -17.59
CA ILE A 207 2.79 -7.31 -17.31
C ILE A 207 3.15 -6.73 -15.95
N THR A 208 3.17 -7.55 -14.88
CA THR A 208 3.50 -7.04 -13.53
C THR A 208 4.93 -6.50 -13.48
N LYS A 209 5.89 -7.15 -14.16
CA LYS A 209 7.27 -6.68 -14.26
C LYS A 209 7.39 -5.29 -14.90
N MET A 210 6.62 -5.04 -15.96
CA MET A 210 6.59 -3.72 -16.62
C MET A 210 6.14 -2.63 -15.64
N TYR A 211 5.04 -2.84 -14.93
CA TYR A 211 4.56 -1.88 -13.93
C TYR A 211 5.54 -1.71 -12.77
N SER A 212 6.14 -2.80 -12.28
CA SER A 212 7.13 -2.78 -11.20
C SER A 212 8.37 -1.97 -11.58
N LEU A 213 8.97 -2.20 -12.75
CA LEU A 213 10.18 -1.49 -13.18
C LEU A 213 9.90 0.01 -13.38
N GLU A 214 8.75 0.36 -13.95
CA GLU A 214 8.38 1.76 -14.10
C GLU A 214 8.13 2.43 -12.74
N ALA A 215 7.49 1.74 -11.80
CA ALA A 215 7.35 2.23 -10.43
C ALA A 215 8.71 2.46 -9.76
N ILE A 216 9.65 1.50 -9.86
CA ILE A 216 11.01 1.64 -9.34
C ILE A 216 11.69 2.87 -9.94
N ARG A 217 11.63 3.06 -11.26
CA ARG A 217 12.22 4.19 -11.96
C ARG A 217 11.69 5.54 -11.46
N LEU A 218 10.37 5.66 -11.33
CA LEU A 218 9.73 6.90 -10.87
C LEU A 218 10.07 7.20 -9.41
N ILE A 219 10.07 6.19 -8.52
CA ILE A 219 10.39 6.36 -7.11
C ILE A 219 11.85 6.77 -6.94
N SER A 220 12.78 6.09 -7.61
CA SER A 220 14.22 6.40 -7.50
C SER A 220 14.54 7.82 -7.93
N LYS A 221 13.83 8.34 -8.94
CA LYS A 221 13.96 9.73 -9.40
C LYS A 221 13.33 10.74 -8.45
N SER A 222 12.20 10.42 -7.82
CA SER A 222 11.27 11.44 -7.30
C SER A 222 11.01 11.36 -5.81
N LEU A 223 11.39 10.27 -5.11
CA LEU A 223 11.14 10.13 -3.67
C LEU A 223 11.87 11.21 -2.87
N ILE A 224 13.17 11.34 -3.05
CA ILE A 224 13.98 12.33 -2.30
C ILE A 224 13.54 13.76 -2.63
N PRO A 225 13.35 14.18 -3.89
CA PRO A 225 12.76 15.47 -4.21
C PRO A 225 11.39 15.73 -3.54
N ALA A 226 10.52 14.70 -3.44
CA ALA A 226 9.22 14.84 -2.80
C ALA A 226 9.32 14.95 -1.27
N VAL A 227 10.32 14.32 -0.65
CA VAL A 227 10.61 14.40 0.80
C VAL A 227 11.17 15.77 1.14
N LEU A 228 12.11 16.28 0.36
CA LEU A 228 12.81 17.55 0.60
C LEU A 228 11.92 18.77 0.32
N ASP A 229 11.11 18.72 -0.74
CA ASP A 229 10.12 19.77 -1.05
C ASP A 229 8.76 19.16 -1.39
N GLY A 230 7.90 19.08 -0.39
CA GLY A 230 6.53 18.59 -0.56
C GLY A 230 5.68 19.38 -1.55
N ARG A 231 6.12 20.55 -2.03
CA ARG A 231 5.45 21.37 -3.04
C ARG A 231 5.90 21.05 -4.46
N ASN A 232 6.94 20.24 -4.62
CA ASN A 232 7.40 19.81 -5.94
C ASN A 232 6.34 18.96 -6.63
N GLU A 233 5.56 19.61 -7.53
CA GLU A 233 4.41 18.98 -8.20
C GLU A 233 4.82 17.76 -9.02
N GLN A 234 5.92 17.84 -9.77
CA GLN A 234 6.38 16.74 -10.60
C GLN A 234 6.79 15.53 -9.74
N ALA A 235 7.48 15.76 -8.63
CA ALA A 235 7.85 14.67 -7.72
C ALA A 235 6.61 14.04 -7.05
N ARG A 236 5.61 14.85 -6.65
CA ARG A 236 4.34 14.33 -6.12
C ARG A 236 3.55 13.52 -7.14
N GLU A 237 3.52 13.99 -8.38
CA GLU A 237 2.87 13.27 -9.50
C GLU A 237 3.56 11.94 -9.78
N ASP A 238 4.89 11.95 -9.96
CA ASP A 238 5.70 10.75 -10.19
C ASP A 238 5.47 9.72 -9.05
N MET A 239 5.51 10.16 -7.79
CA MET A 239 5.32 9.29 -6.63
C MET A 239 3.91 8.69 -6.57
N LEU A 240 2.87 9.46 -6.88
CA LEU A 240 1.50 8.94 -6.85
C LEU A 240 1.25 7.93 -7.98
N LEU A 241 1.78 8.20 -9.17
CA LEU A 241 1.75 7.23 -10.29
C LEU A 241 2.53 5.97 -9.95
N ALA A 242 3.72 6.11 -9.34
CA ALA A 242 4.53 4.96 -8.94
C ALA A 242 3.81 4.08 -7.91
N ALA A 243 3.14 4.68 -6.94
CA ALA A 243 2.33 3.94 -5.95
C ALA A 243 1.17 3.18 -6.63
N LEU A 244 0.48 3.80 -7.60
CA LEU A 244 -0.53 3.12 -8.40
C LEU A 244 0.07 1.93 -9.17
N TYR A 245 1.20 2.12 -9.85
CA TYR A 245 1.84 1.05 -10.64
C TYR A 245 2.29 -0.10 -9.76
N ALA A 246 2.88 0.20 -8.60
CA ALA A 246 3.23 -0.81 -7.60
C ALA A 246 1.98 -1.55 -7.10
N GLY A 247 0.87 -0.84 -6.82
CA GLY A 247 -0.42 -1.40 -6.44
C GLY A 247 -0.99 -2.34 -7.50
N ILE A 248 -0.96 -1.94 -8.77
CA ILE A 248 -1.36 -2.79 -9.92
C ILE A 248 -0.49 -4.05 -9.99
N ALA A 249 0.82 -3.91 -9.80
CA ALA A 249 1.74 -5.04 -9.84
C ALA A 249 1.48 -6.04 -8.71
N ILE A 250 1.37 -5.59 -7.45
CA ILE A 250 1.12 -6.48 -6.30
C ILE A 250 -0.28 -7.11 -6.33
N CYS A 251 -1.23 -6.52 -7.04
CA CYS A 251 -2.56 -7.11 -7.20
C CYS A 251 -2.52 -8.51 -7.85
N SER A 252 -1.52 -8.77 -8.70
CA SER A 252 -1.35 -10.03 -9.43
C SER A 252 -0.05 -10.77 -9.12
N ALA A 253 0.98 -10.08 -8.62
CA ALA A 253 2.23 -10.64 -8.10
C ALA A 253 2.45 -10.09 -6.67
N PRO A 254 1.86 -10.71 -5.64
CA PRO A 254 1.76 -10.13 -4.30
C PRO A 254 3.12 -9.96 -3.62
N THR A 255 3.13 -9.27 -2.48
CA THR A 255 4.32 -9.00 -1.68
C THR A 255 5.04 -10.28 -1.23
N ALA A 256 6.30 -10.16 -0.78
CA ALA A 256 7.18 -11.27 -0.44
C ALA A 256 7.77 -11.14 0.99
N LEU A 257 9.06 -11.36 1.14
CA LEU A 257 9.71 -11.52 2.45
C LEU A 257 9.77 -10.22 3.28
N VAL A 258 9.99 -9.05 2.67
CA VAL A 258 10.00 -7.77 3.42
C VAL A 258 8.68 -7.58 4.14
N HIS A 259 7.56 -7.76 3.42
CA HIS A 259 6.24 -7.65 4.01
C HIS A 259 5.93 -8.75 5.03
N SER A 260 6.46 -9.96 4.84
CA SER A 260 6.33 -11.02 5.84
C SER A 260 7.03 -10.65 7.14
N MET A 261 8.20 -10.01 7.06
CA MET A 261 8.97 -9.58 8.21
C MET A 261 8.44 -8.27 8.84
N SER A 262 7.89 -7.36 8.06
CA SER A 262 7.38 -6.08 8.59
C SER A 262 6.06 -6.20 9.36
N ARG A 263 5.20 -7.15 9.00
CA ARG A 263 3.89 -7.35 9.68
C ARG A 263 4.01 -7.65 11.16
N PRO A 264 4.89 -8.57 11.63
CA PRO A 264 5.09 -8.80 13.06
C PRO A 264 5.60 -7.55 13.80
N LEU A 265 6.46 -6.73 13.16
CA LEU A 265 6.94 -5.47 13.76
C LEU A 265 5.77 -4.50 14.02
N GLY A 266 4.84 -4.41 13.09
CA GLY A 266 3.62 -3.62 13.29
C GLY A 266 2.70 -4.18 14.36
N ALA A 267 2.53 -5.51 14.41
CA ALA A 267 1.63 -6.17 15.37
C ALA A 267 2.16 -6.10 16.82
N TRP A 268 3.44 -6.35 17.04
CA TRP A 268 4.04 -6.42 18.38
C TRP A 268 4.51 -5.05 18.91
N PHE A 269 5.00 -4.17 18.04
CA PHE A 269 5.66 -2.92 18.43
C PHE A 269 4.99 -1.66 17.87
N HIS A 270 3.88 -1.81 17.16
CA HIS A 270 3.13 -0.71 16.54
C HIS A 270 3.99 0.18 15.61
N ILE A 271 5.06 -0.40 15.03
CA ILE A 271 5.90 0.31 14.05
C ILE A 271 5.04 0.58 12.80
N PRO A 272 4.99 1.85 12.32
CA PRO A 272 4.26 2.16 11.09
C PRO A 272 4.71 1.29 9.91
N HIS A 273 3.78 0.76 9.13
CA HIS A 273 4.04 -0.26 8.11
C HIS A 273 5.14 0.15 7.10
N GLY A 274 5.04 1.36 6.53
CA GLY A 274 6.04 1.84 5.57
C GLY A 274 7.43 2.04 6.20
N LEU A 275 7.50 2.41 7.50
CA LEU A 275 8.76 2.47 8.23
C LEU A 275 9.36 1.07 8.42
N ALA A 276 8.56 0.10 8.85
CA ALA A 276 9.01 -1.29 9.01
C ALA A 276 9.54 -1.87 7.68
N ASN A 277 8.88 -1.60 6.57
CA ASN A 277 9.36 -2.00 5.24
C ASN A 277 10.68 -1.28 4.88
N ALA A 278 10.80 0.01 5.14
CA ALA A 278 12.03 0.78 4.87
C ALA A 278 13.23 0.23 5.62
N MET A 279 13.06 -0.14 6.90
CA MET A 279 14.13 -0.69 7.75
C MET A 279 14.65 -2.05 7.26
N LEU A 280 13.77 -2.85 6.65
CA LEU A 280 14.06 -4.22 6.22
C LEU A 280 14.54 -4.31 4.76
N LEU A 281 14.16 -3.34 3.91
CA LEU A 281 14.23 -3.49 2.45
C LEU A 281 15.64 -3.83 1.97
N SER A 282 16.65 -3.02 2.29
CA SER A 282 18.01 -3.22 1.76
C SER A 282 18.62 -4.55 2.21
N THR A 283 18.44 -4.93 3.47
CA THR A 283 18.98 -6.17 4.02
C THR A 283 18.31 -7.42 3.43
N VAL A 284 17.00 -7.38 3.26
CA VAL A 284 16.26 -8.47 2.60
C VAL A 284 16.62 -8.55 1.11
N MET A 285 16.86 -7.41 0.45
CA MET A 285 17.28 -7.42 -0.95
C MET A 285 18.70 -7.97 -1.12
N GLU A 286 19.63 -7.71 -0.16
CA GLU A 286 20.94 -8.37 -0.14
C GLU A 286 20.79 -9.90 -0.02
N TYR A 287 19.89 -10.38 0.83
CA TYR A 287 19.59 -11.81 0.93
C TYR A 287 19.07 -12.40 -0.38
N ASN A 288 18.20 -11.68 -1.09
CA ASN A 288 17.50 -12.15 -2.30
C ASN A 288 18.37 -12.09 -3.56
N ARG A 289 19.29 -11.11 -3.71
CA ARG A 289 20.00 -10.86 -4.97
C ARG A 289 20.77 -12.05 -5.51
N GLN A 290 21.28 -12.92 -4.63
CA GLN A 290 22.06 -14.09 -5.05
C GLN A 290 21.20 -15.15 -5.75
N SER A 291 19.90 -15.20 -5.50
CA SER A 291 18.99 -16.18 -6.12
C SER A 291 18.37 -15.71 -7.44
N CYS A 292 18.43 -14.42 -7.73
CA CYS A 292 17.91 -13.87 -8.98
C CYS A 292 18.70 -12.63 -9.47
N PRO A 293 20.04 -12.77 -9.69
CA PRO A 293 20.91 -11.62 -9.95
C PRO A 293 20.53 -10.86 -11.23
N GLU A 294 19.97 -11.52 -12.25
CA GLU A 294 19.50 -10.88 -13.47
C GLU A 294 18.34 -9.90 -13.17
N LYS A 295 17.41 -10.27 -12.27
CA LYS A 295 16.33 -9.37 -11.85
C LYS A 295 16.88 -8.14 -11.14
N PHE A 296 17.93 -8.30 -10.32
CA PHE A 296 18.58 -7.18 -9.65
C PHE A 296 19.34 -6.27 -10.60
N ARG A 297 19.95 -6.82 -11.69
CA ARG A 297 20.49 -5.98 -12.77
C ARG A 297 19.40 -5.10 -13.38
N ASP A 298 18.22 -5.65 -13.67
CA ASP A 298 17.11 -4.88 -14.22
C ASP A 298 16.64 -3.79 -13.22
N ILE A 299 16.64 -4.09 -11.92
CA ILE A 299 16.34 -3.12 -10.86
C ILE A 299 17.39 -2.00 -10.84
N ALA A 300 18.70 -2.32 -10.91
CA ALA A 300 19.76 -1.31 -10.97
C ALA A 300 19.54 -0.34 -12.15
N ILE A 301 19.25 -0.88 -13.35
CA ILE A 301 18.96 -0.07 -14.54
C ILE A 301 17.74 0.82 -14.31
N ALA A 302 16.66 0.28 -13.73
CA ALA A 302 15.45 1.04 -13.44
C ALA A 302 15.69 2.15 -12.41
N MET A 303 16.60 1.94 -11.45
CA MET A 303 17.04 2.93 -10.47
C MET A 303 17.96 4.01 -11.06
N GLY A 304 18.45 3.83 -12.30
CA GLY A 304 19.31 4.79 -12.98
C GLY A 304 20.80 4.51 -12.82
N GLU A 305 21.17 3.33 -12.31
CA GLU A 305 22.56 2.93 -12.14
C GLU A 305 23.22 2.61 -13.49
N ASN A 306 24.48 3.02 -13.65
CA ASN A 306 25.28 2.65 -14.81
C ASN A 306 25.84 1.23 -14.65
N VAL A 307 25.27 0.28 -15.37
CA VAL A 307 25.69 -1.13 -15.35
C VAL A 307 26.52 -1.53 -16.59
N GLU A 308 26.93 -0.58 -17.42
CA GLU A 308 27.72 -0.85 -18.61
C GLU A 308 29.10 -1.41 -18.21
N GLY A 309 29.49 -2.54 -18.80
CA GLY A 309 30.74 -3.25 -18.50
C GLY A 309 30.72 -4.07 -17.21
N LEU A 310 29.67 -3.97 -16.38
CA LEU A 310 29.54 -4.78 -15.18
C LEU A 310 29.03 -6.19 -15.48
N SER A 311 29.55 -7.17 -14.76
CA SER A 311 28.94 -8.50 -14.73
C SER A 311 27.54 -8.44 -14.09
N VAL A 312 26.72 -9.46 -14.31
CA VAL A 312 25.40 -9.59 -13.68
C VAL A 312 25.52 -9.54 -12.15
N ARG A 313 26.58 -10.14 -11.59
CA ARG A 313 26.84 -10.11 -10.14
C ARG A 313 27.12 -8.68 -9.65
N GLU A 314 27.99 -7.95 -10.30
CA GLU A 314 28.32 -6.56 -9.94
C GLU A 314 27.09 -5.64 -10.09
N SER A 315 26.35 -5.79 -11.18
CA SER A 315 25.08 -5.06 -11.37
C SER A 315 24.06 -5.37 -10.28
N SER A 316 24.02 -6.61 -9.79
CA SER A 316 23.10 -6.98 -8.68
C SER A 316 23.51 -6.35 -7.35
N ILE A 317 24.80 -6.11 -7.12
CA ILE A 317 25.31 -5.38 -5.95
C ILE A 317 24.91 -3.90 -6.06
N ALA A 318 25.11 -3.28 -7.22
CA ALA A 318 24.76 -1.88 -7.47
C ALA A 318 23.26 -1.61 -7.17
N ALA A 319 22.36 -2.56 -7.49
CA ALA A 319 20.95 -2.43 -7.15
C ALA A 319 20.71 -2.33 -5.63
N VAL A 320 21.38 -3.17 -4.84
CA VAL A 320 21.22 -3.16 -3.38
C VAL A 320 21.83 -1.90 -2.76
N GLU A 321 22.97 -1.46 -3.28
CA GLU A 321 23.61 -0.19 -2.87
C GLU A 321 22.72 1.01 -3.18
N ALA A 322 22.08 1.06 -4.36
CA ALA A 322 21.13 2.11 -4.72
C ALA A 322 19.88 2.12 -3.80
N ILE A 323 19.35 0.94 -3.47
CA ILE A 323 18.24 0.80 -2.52
C ILE A 323 18.65 1.33 -1.14
N ALA A 324 19.84 0.97 -0.67
CA ALA A 324 20.36 1.43 0.62
C ALA A 324 20.58 2.95 0.63
N ALA A 325 21.12 3.51 -0.46
CA ALA A 325 21.33 4.95 -0.60
C ALA A 325 20.03 5.74 -0.50
N ILE A 326 18.99 5.33 -1.23
CA ILE A 326 17.66 5.96 -1.13
C ILE A 326 17.11 5.86 0.30
N ALA A 327 17.21 4.68 0.95
CA ALA A 327 16.76 4.51 2.32
C ALA A 327 17.50 5.47 3.28
N ASP A 328 18.80 5.66 3.08
CA ASP A 328 19.64 6.57 3.85
C ASP A 328 19.24 8.04 3.67
N GLU A 329 19.03 8.46 2.43
CA GLU A 329 18.65 9.83 2.08
C GLU A 329 17.26 10.21 2.59
N THR A 330 16.36 9.23 2.83
CA THR A 330 15.04 9.52 3.43
C THR A 330 15.13 10.01 4.87
N GLY A 331 16.24 9.75 5.58
CA GLY A 331 16.41 10.06 7.00
C GLY A 331 15.54 9.24 7.94
N LEU A 332 14.92 8.15 7.47
CA LEU A 332 14.13 7.25 8.31
C LEU A 332 15.01 6.44 9.27
N PRO A 333 14.50 6.08 10.48
CA PRO A 333 15.20 5.17 11.37
C PRO A 333 15.54 3.83 10.69
N LYS A 334 16.74 3.30 10.98
CA LYS A 334 17.24 2.06 10.36
C LYS A 334 17.31 0.87 11.32
N LEU A 335 17.50 1.13 12.61
CA LEU A 335 17.71 0.08 13.62
C LEU A 335 16.39 -0.26 14.33
N LEU A 336 16.11 -1.52 14.45
CA LEU A 336 14.93 -2.04 15.15
C LEU A 336 14.89 -1.64 16.64
N SER A 337 16.05 -1.65 17.30
CA SER A 337 16.19 -1.22 18.69
C SER A 337 15.78 0.23 18.92
N SER A 338 15.96 1.12 17.92
CA SER A 338 15.50 2.51 17.98
C SER A 338 13.98 2.66 18.01
N GLN A 339 13.25 1.61 17.64
CA GLN A 339 11.78 1.55 17.62
C GLN A 339 11.22 0.70 18.76
N GLY A 340 12.04 0.38 19.77
CA GLY A 340 11.61 -0.36 20.97
C GLY A 340 11.54 -1.88 20.77
N VAL A 341 12.01 -2.41 19.64
CA VAL A 341 12.14 -3.86 19.46
C VAL A 341 13.21 -4.37 20.43
N THR A 342 12.95 -5.50 21.08
CA THR A 342 13.87 -6.15 22.00
C THR A 342 14.42 -7.45 21.41
N GLU A 343 15.67 -7.78 21.72
CA GLU A 343 16.38 -8.92 21.12
C GLU A 343 15.69 -10.27 21.42
N ASP A 344 15.12 -10.40 22.64
CA ASP A 344 14.39 -11.59 23.07
C ASP A 344 13.12 -11.87 22.24
N LYS A 345 12.61 -10.88 21.52
CA LYS A 345 11.44 -11.03 20.64
C LYS A 345 11.79 -11.47 19.23
N ILE A 346 13.05 -11.35 18.79
CA ILE A 346 13.47 -11.71 17.43
C ILE A 346 13.07 -13.16 17.05
N PRO A 347 13.23 -14.20 17.91
CA PRO A 347 12.77 -15.54 17.54
C PRO A 347 11.26 -15.66 17.31
N THR A 348 10.45 -14.87 18.04
CA THR A 348 8.99 -14.83 17.84
C THR A 348 8.65 -14.15 16.52
N LEU A 349 9.25 -12.98 16.26
CA LEU A 349 9.08 -12.24 15.02
C LEU A 349 9.45 -13.10 13.80
N ALA A 350 10.54 -13.86 13.89
CA ALA A 350 10.99 -14.73 12.80
C ALA A 350 10.01 -15.87 12.50
N LYS A 351 9.43 -16.49 13.53
CA LYS A 351 8.40 -17.53 13.38
C LYS A 351 7.13 -16.96 12.74
N ASP A 352 6.67 -15.78 13.20
CA ASP A 352 5.50 -15.11 12.66
C ASP A 352 5.72 -14.72 11.19
N ALA A 353 6.90 -14.19 10.85
CA ALA A 353 7.29 -13.87 9.49
C ALA A 353 7.35 -15.11 8.58
N PHE A 354 7.93 -16.22 9.07
CA PHE A 354 7.99 -17.48 8.34
C PHE A 354 6.58 -18.04 8.04
N ALA A 355 5.67 -17.95 9.00
CA ALA A 355 4.29 -18.42 8.87
C ALA A 355 3.43 -17.53 7.95
N ALA A 356 3.89 -16.32 7.61
CA ALA A 356 3.16 -15.43 6.73
C ALA A 356 3.10 -15.98 5.29
N GLY A 357 1.91 -16.02 4.69
CA GLY A 357 1.71 -16.58 3.36
C GLY A 357 2.53 -15.91 2.24
N SER A 358 2.94 -14.66 2.43
CA SER A 358 3.78 -13.93 1.47
C SER A 358 5.23 -14.42 1.41
N THR A 359 5.73 -15.13 2.43
CA THR A 359 7.08 -15.70 2.43
C THR A 359 7.32 -16.69 1.28
N ALA A 360 6.29 -17.45 0.91
CA ALA A 360 6.35 -18.40 -0.21
C ALA A 360 6.47 -17.73 -1.60
N ASN A 361 6.20 -16.41 -1.69
CA ASN A 361 6.34 -15.66 -2.93
C ASN A 361 7.78 -15.20 -3.20
N ASN A 362 8.65 -15.30 -2.19
CA ASN A 362 10.03 -14.84 -2.28
C ASN A 362 10.87 -15.73 -3.20
N PRO A 363 11.80 -15.18 -4.00
CA PRO A 363 12.61 -15.99 -4.93
C PRO A 363 13.50 -17.01 -4.21
N ARG A 364 13.87 -16.74 -2.96
CA ARG A 364 14.53 -17.67 -2.04
C ARG A 364 13.71 -17.74 -0.76
N VAL A 365 13.05 -18.85 -0.51
CA VAL A 365 12.30 -19.08 0.72
C VAL A 365 13.31 -19.28 1.87
N PRO A 366 13.30 -18.41 2.90
CA PRO A 366 14.23 -18.51 4.01
C PRO A 366 13.82 -19.59 5.01
N THR A 367 14.75 -20.03 5.87
CA THR A 367 14.44 -20.71 7.13
C THR A 367 14.12 -19.70 8.23
N VAL A 368 13.60 -20.15 9.37
CA VAL A 368 13.36 -19.28 10.55
C VAL A 368 14.67 -18.68 11.05
N GLU A 369 15.75 -19.45 11.06
CA GLU A 369 17.09 -19.03 11.51
C GLU A 369 17.69 -17.97 10.57
N GLU A 370 17.45 -18.07 9.27
CA GLU A 370 17.86 -17.04 8.31
C GLU A 370 17.10 -15.74 8.53
N ILE A 371 15.80 -15.80 8.82
CA ILE A 371 14.98 -14.62 9.18
C ILE A 371 15.47 -13.99 10.48
N GLU A 372 15.79 -14.79 11.51
CA GLU A 372 16.40 -14.27 12.74
C GLU A 372 17.72 -13.54 12.45
N THR A 373 18.56 -14.10 11.58
CA THR A 373 19.82 -13.50 11.20
C THR A 373 19.62 -12.14 10.51
N ILE A 374 18.62 -12.03 9.63
CA ILE A 374 18.26 -10.77 8.97
C ILE A 374 17.81 -9.74 10.02
N TYR A 375 16.92 -10.09 10.95
CA TYR A 375 16.49 -9.17 12.01
C TYR A 375 17.66 -8.70 12.88
N LYS A 376 18.55 -9.61 13.27
CA LYS A 376 19.74 -9.29 14.09
C LYS A 376 20.70 -8.34 13.38
N SER A 377 20.80 -8.38 12.06
CA SER A 377 21.72 -7.53 11.29
C SER A 377 21.28 -6.06 11.23
N ILE A 378 20.03 -5.76 11.59
CA ILE A 378 19.47 -4.39 11.68
C ILE A 378 18.98 -4.06 13.10
N PHE A 379 19.42 -4.81 14.12
CA PHE A 379 19.10 -4.57 15.53
C PHE A 379 20.08 -3.57 16.16
#